data_af46e392ba0fe0b41aa80d01ef0fd180
#
_entry.id   af46e392ba0fe0b41aa80d01ef0fd180
#
_cell.length_a   1.000
_cell.length_b   1.000
_cell.length_c   1.000
_cell.angle_alpha   90.00
_cell.angle_beta   90.00
_cell.angle_gamma   90.00
#
_symmetry.space_group_name_H-M   'P 1'
#
loop_
_entity.id
_entity.type
_entity.pdbx_description
1 polymer ?
#
loop_
_entity_poly.entity_id
_entity_poly.type
_entity_poly.pdbx_seq_one_letter_code
_entity_poly.pdbx_strand_id
1 'polypeptide(L)'
;ELFMRMQNGEFSDGEVILRAKIDMKSPNMNMRDPAIYRIRKHAHQRTAEKWCIYPMYDFAHALSDAYEGITYSLCTLEFEDHRPLYDWFIEQVETEHRPRQIEFSRLNMAYALTSKRKLHALIENRVVDGWDDPRLVTISGMRRRGYPPNAILDFCERIGITKKNNYIEM
;
A
#
# COMPACT_ATOMS: atom_id res chain seq x y z
N GLU A 1 27.13 11.24 8.27
CA GLU A 1 28.00 11.71 7.17
C GLU A 1 27.54 11.13 5.83
N LEU A 2 27.57 9.79 5.62
CA LEU A 2 27.17 9.15 4.35
C LEU A 2 25.74 9.47 3.90
N PHE A 3 24.78 9.54 4.83
CA PHE A 3 23.39 9.90 4.49
C PHE A 3 23.27 11.32 3.90
N MET A 4 24.02 12.29 4.45
CA MET A 4 24.07 13.64 3.91
C MET A 4 24.63 13.66 2.50
N ARG A 5 25.66 12.84 2.21
CA ARG A 5 26.21 12.68 0.87
C ARG A 5 25.21 12.05 -0.11
N MET A 6 24.38 11.08 0.36
CA MET A 6 23.28 10.56 -0.42
C MET A 6 22.27 11.66 -0.77
N GLN A 7 21.89 12.48 0.23
CA GLN A 7 20.94 13.57 0.07
C GLN A 7 21.47 14.65 -0.88
N ASN A 8 22.76 14.91 -0.87
CA ASN A 8 23.44 15.85 -1.77
C ASN A 8 23.62 15.32 -3.20
N GLY A 9 23.22 14.07 -3.46
CA GLY A 9 23.28 13.49 -4.81
C GLY A 9 24.67 13.05 -5.27
N GLU A 10 25.61 12.83 -4.33
CA GLU A 10 26.99 12.43 -4.66
C GLU A 10 27.10 11.01 -5.23
N PHE A 11 26.09 10.16 -5.02
CA PHE A 11 26.08 8.77 -5.45
C PHE A 11 25.10 8.55 -6.60
N SER A 12 25.34 7.52 -7.39
CA SER A 12 24.46 7.09 -8.48
C SER A 12 23.29 6.23 -7.98
N ASP A 13 22.27 6.05 -8.82
CA ASP A 13 21.15 5.14 -8.55
C ASP A 13 21.69 3.72 -8.26
N GLY A 14 21.25 3.14 -7.13
CA GLY A 14 21.63 1.79 -6.71
C GLY A 14 23.03 1.64 -6.12
N GLU A 15 23.84 2.71 -6.09
CA GLU A 15 25.23 2.64 -5.57
C GLU A 15 25.27 2.48 -4.05
N VAL A 16 24.40 3.19 -3.33
CA VAL A 16 24.27 3.08 -1.87
C VAL A 16 22.80 3.05 -1.45
N ILE A 17 22.54 2.43 -0.31
CA ILE A 17 21.20 2.32 0.28
C ILE A 17 21.33 2.49 1.79
N LEU A 18 20.39 3.23 2.39
CA LEU A 18 20.29 3.30 3.85
C LEU A 18 19.38 2.18 4.34
N ARG A 19 19.84 1.42 5.33
CA ARG A 19 19.09 0.30 5.93
C ARG A 19 18.89 0.53 7.43
N ALA A 20 17.77 0.06 7.97
CA ALA A 20 17.61 -0.10 9.40
C ALA A 20 18.53 -1.22 9.88
N LYS A 21 19.10 -1.06 11.07
CA LYS A 21 19.89 -2.10 11.72
C LYS A 21 19.03 -2.78 12.79
N ILE A 22 18.45 -3.92 12.45
CA ILE A 22 17.51 -4.66 13.32
C ILE A 22 18.10 -6.03 13.67
N ASP A 23 17.87 -7.04 12.81
CA ASP A 23 18.36 -8.41 13.03
C ASP A 23 18.39 -9.20 11.72
N MET A 24 19.58 -9.45 11.19
CA MET A 24 19.78 -10.23 9.97
C MET A 24 19.41 -11.72 10.11
N LYS A 25 19.19 -12.21 11.34
CA LYS A 25 18.78 -13.60 11.62
C LYS A 25 17.30 -13.76 11.87
N SER A 26 16.52 -12.67 11.83
CA SER A 26 15.08 -12.71 12.07
C SER A 26 14.38 -13.73 11.16
N PRO A 27 13.43 -14.54 11.66
CA PRO A 27 12.60 -15.40 10.83
C PRO A 27 11.71 -14.57 9.87
N ASN A 28 11.31 -13.37 10.29
CA ASN A 28 10.58 -12.43 9.45
C ASN A 28 11.55 -11.66 8.53
N MET A 29 11.44 -11.88 7.23
CA MET A 29 12.33 -11.28 6.24
C MET A 29 12.26 -9.75 6.24
N ASN A 30 11.12 -9.15 6.58
CA ASN A 30 10.93 -7.71 6.68
C ASN A 30 11.75 -7.08 7.82
N MET A 31 12.16 -7.87 8.83
CA MET A 31 13.00 -7.44 9.95
C MET A 31 14.51 -7.62 9.69
N ARG A 32 14.90 -8.14 8.53
CA ARG A 32 16.32 -8.36 8.19
C ARG A 32 16.96 -7.11 7.60
N ASP A 33 17.22 -6.14 8.46
CA ASP A 33 17.85 -4.87 8.09
C ASP A 33 17.25 -4.25 6.82
N PRO A 34 15.94 -3.94 6.81
CA PRO A 34 15.25 -3.46 5.61
C PRO A 34 15.76 -2.09 5.16
N ALA A 35 15.63 -1.82 3.87
CA ALA A 35 15.95 -0.53 3.30
C ALA A 35 15.01 0.57 3.83
N ILE A 36 15.57 1.71 4.24
CA ILE A 36 14.85 2.91 4.67
C ILE A 36 14.79 3.93 3.53
N TYR A 37 15.95 4.26 2.93
CA TYR A 37 16.06 5.19 1.80
C TYR A 37 16.85 4.58 0.66
N ARG A 38 16.44 4.90 -0.56
CA ARG A 38 17.17 4.59 -1.79
C ARG A 38 17.43 5.85 -2.60
N ILE A 39 18.47 5.82 -3.42
CA ILE A 39 18.74 6.85 -4.42
C ILE A 39 17.87 6.57 -5.64
N ARG A 40 17.23 7.60 -6.15
CA ARG A 40 16.50 7.59 -7.41
C ARG A 40 16.50 8.98 -8.03
N LYS A 41 17.37 9.20 -8.98
CA LYS A 41 17.47 10.46 -9.73
C LYS A 41 16.40 10.50 -10.83
N HIS A 42 15.18 10.82 -10.45
CA HIS A 42 14.04 10.90 -11.37
C HIS A 42 13.13 12.06 -10.95
N ALA A 43 12.71 12.87 -11.90
CA ALA A 43 11.80 13.97 -11.65
C ALA A 43 10.47 13.49 -11.07
N HIS A 44 10.11 14.01 -9.91
CA HIS A 44 8.84 13.70 -9.24
C HIS A 44 7.76 14.69 -9.72
N GLN A 45 6.54 14.21 -9.94
CA GLN A 45 5.43 14.99 -10.50
C GLN A 45 5.10 16.31 -9.76
N ARG A 46 5.38 16.41 -8.45
CA ARG A 46 5.11 17.61 -7.63
C ARG A 46 6.36 18.40 -7.27
N THR A 47 7.49 17.72 -7.09
CA THR A 47 8.72 18.34 -6.57
C THR A 47 9.85 18.38 -7.58
N ALA A 48 9.60 17.94 -8.81
CA ALA A 48 10.58 17.85 -9.89
C ALA A 48 11.89 17.17 -9.41
N GLU A 49 13.03 17.78 -9.60
CA GLU A 49 14.36 17.23 -9.25
C GLU A 49 14.83 17.65 -7.85
N LYS A 50 13.94 18.18 -7.01
CA LYS A 50 14.29 18.64 -5.65
C LYS A 50 14.92 17.55 -4.79
N TRP A 51 14.50 16.29 -4.96
CA TRP A 51 14.96 15.17 -4.16
C TRP A 51 15.58 14.10 -5.05
N CYS A 52 16.71 13.56 -4.62
CA CYS A 52 17.37 12.41 -5.26
C CYS A 52 17.34 11.13 -4.42
N ILE A 53 16.82 11.21 -3.18
CA ILE A 53 16.59 10.06 -2.30
C ILE A 53 15.10 9.97 -1.97
N TYR A 54 14.62 8.74 -1.84
CA TYR A 54 13.22 8.47 -1.54
C TYR A 54 13.11 7.40 -0.45
N PRO A 55 12.20 7.60 0.54
CA PRO A 55 11.96 6.60 1.56
C PRO A 55 11.31 5.36 0.95
N MET A 56 11.60 4.21 1.53
CA MET A 56 10.90 2.97 1.23
C MET A 56 9.53 2.98 1.91
N TYR A 57 8.60 2.21 1.35
CA TYR A 57 7.19 2.21 1.77
C TYR A 57 6.99 2.00 3.27
N ASP A 58 7.58 0.96 3.85
CA ASP A 58 7.35 0.62 5.26
C ASP A 58 7.79 1.74 6.22
N PHE A 59 8.90 2.41 5.90
CA PHE A 59 9.37 3.56 6.68
C PHE A 59 8.47 4.79 6.48
N ALA A 60 8.14 5.12 5.23
CA ALA A 60 7.31 6.27 4.91
C ALA A 60 5.90 6.13 5.48
N HIS A 61 5.29 4.95 5.37
CA HIS A 61 3.94 4.67 5.84
C HIS A 61 3.83 4.85 7.37
N ALA A 62 4.70 4.19 8.13
CA ALA A 62 4.69 4.27 9.59
C ALA A 62 4.80 5.73 10.09
N LEU A 63 5.75 6.49 9.55
CA LEU A 63 5.98 7.87 9.96
C LEU A 63 4.89 8.83 9.49
N SER A 64 4.38 8.65 8.27
CA SER A 64 3.27 9.48 7.76
C SER A 64 2.04 9.33 8.65
N ASP A 65 1.66 8.10 8.98
CA ASP A 65 0.54 7.84 9.89
C ASP A 65 0.74 8.50 11.27
N ALA A 66 1.94 8.40 11.83
CA ALA A 66 2.24 9.00 13.11
C ALA A 66 2.19 10.54 13.08
N TYR A 67 2.78 11.17 12.06
CA TYR A 67 2.77 12.63 11.91
C TYR A 67 1.39 13.20 11.55
N GLU A 68 0.56 12.42 10.87
CA GLU A 68 -0.82 12.81 10.54
C GLU A 68 -1.81 12.52 11.67
N GLY A 69 -1.37 11.95 12.79
CA GLY A 69 -2.20 11.66 13.95
C GLY A 69 -3.21 10.54 13.73
N ILE A 70 -2.88 9.58 12.87
CA ILE A 70 -3.72 8.42 12.59
C ILE A 70 -3.80 7.52 13.82
N THR A 71 -5.01 7.08 14.19
CA THR A 71 -5.23 6.14 15.29
C THR A 71 -5.11 4.69 14.83
N TYR A 72 -5.78 4.37 13.71
CA TYR A 72 -5.78 3.03 13.12
C TYR A 72 -5.34 3.07 11.67
N SER A 73 -4.23 2.41 11.39
CA SER A 73 -3.70 2.25 10.03
C SER A 73 -4.27 0.97 9.43
N LEU A 74 -5.22 1.11 8.52
CA LEU A 74 -5.93 -0.02 7.92
C LEU A 74 -5.24 -0.46 6.63
N CYS A 75 -4.98 -1.76 6.50
CA CYS A 75 -4.34 -2.32 5.31
C CYS A 75 -4.86 -3.71 4.97
N THR A 76 -4.42 -4.25 3.85
CA THR A 76 -4.76 -5.62 3.46
C THR A 76 -3.90 -6.64 4.20
N LEU A 77 -4.37 -7.89 4.28
CA LEU A 77 -3.72 -9.00 4.98
C LEU A 77 -2.30 -9.30 4.47
N GLU A 78 -1.97 -8.87 3.26
CA GLU A 78 -0.63 -8.96 2.67
C GLU A 78 0.45 -8.24 3.50
N PHE A 79 0.07 -7.28 4.35
CA PHE A 79 0.95 -6.51 5.22
C PHE A 79 1.05 -7.05 6.66
N GLU A 80 0.47 -8.21 6.96
CA GLU A 80 0.53 -8.78 8.31
C GLU A 80 1.98 -9.03 8.76
N ASP A 81 2.82 -9.56 7.86
CA ASP A 81 4.25 -9.77 8.14
C ASP A 81 5.06 -8.47 8.19
N HIS A 82 4.52 -7.35 7.70
CA HIS A 82 5.13 -6.02 7.77
C HIS A 82 4.83 -5.30 9.09
N ARG A 83 3.76 -5.68 9.82
CA ARG A 83 3.38 -5.01 11.07
C ARG A 83 4.51 -4.95 12.12
N PRO A 84 5.32 -6.00 12.35
CA PRO A 84 6.45 -5.89 13.28
C PRO A 84 7.45 -4.80 12.90
N LEU A 85 7.66 -4.58 11.60
CA LEU A 85 8.53 -3.52 11.11
C LEU A 85 7.88 -2.13 11.27
N TYR A 86 6.58 -2.02 11.02
CA TYR A 86 5.80 -0.80 11.27
C TYR A 86 5.91 -0.37 12.74
N ASP A 87 5.63 -1.30 13.66
CA ASP A 87 5.72 -1.07 15.10
C ASP A 87 7.14 -0.67 15.50
N TRP A 88 8.15 -1.35 14.96
CA TRP A 88 9.55 -1.05 15.22
C TRP A 88 9.93 0.39 14.81
N PHE A 89 9.49 0.87 13.65
CA PHE A 89 9.75 2.26 13.24
C PHE A 89 9.09 3.27 14.17
N ILE A 90 7.84 3.02 14.59
CA ILE A 90 7.13 3.88 15.56
C ILE A 90 7.83 3.91 16.92
N GLU A 91 8.46 2.81 17.33
CA GLU A 91 9.22 2.72 18.59
C GLU A 91 10.57 3.42 18.51
N GLN A 92 11.25 3.37 17.35
CA GLN A 92 12.59 3.94 17.18
C GLN A 92 12.59 5.45 16.90
N VAL A 93 11.51 5.97 16.36
CA VAL A 93 11.37 7.39 16.06
C VAL A 93 10.41 8.00 17.10
N GLU A 94 10.89 9.03 17.79
CA GLU A 94 10.06 9.77 18.75
C GLU A 94 8.93 10.49 18.00
N THR A 95 7.72 9.96 18.10
CA THR A 95 6.51 10.52 17.53
C THR A 95 5.48 10.80 18.61
N GLU A 96 4.70 11.86 18.47
CA GLU A 96 3.63 12.21 19.40
C GLU A 96 2.51 11.18 19.38
N HIS A 97 2.17 10.68 18.19
CA HIS A 97 1.12 9.69 17.99
C HIS A 97 1.70 8.31 17.67
N ARG A 98 1.05 7.28 18.21
CA ARG A 98 1.41 5.87 17.98
C ARG A 98 0.25 5.13 17.32
N PRO A 99 0.15 5.19 16.00
CA PRO A 99 -0.89 4.50 15.25
C PRO A 99 -0.76 2.98 15.39
N ARG A 100 -1.87 2.28 15.25
CA ARG A 100 -1.92 0.83 15.28
C ARG A 100 -2.30 0.29 13.91
N GLN A 101 -1.45 -0.53 13.32
CA GLN A 101 -1.75 -1.23 12.07
C GLN A 101 -2.76 -2.35 12.31
N ILE A 102 -3.79 -2.42 11.45
CA ILE A 102 -4.84 -3.45 11.47
C ILE A 102 -5.02 -3.97 10.05
N GLU A 103 -4.82 -5.26 9.86
CA GLU A 103 -4.98 -5.93 8.58
C GLU A 103 -6.33 -6.64 8.48
N PHE A 104 -6.86 -6.69 7.26
CA PHE A 104 -8.06 -7.45 6.94
C PHE A 104 -7.98 -8.06 5.54
N SER A 105 -8.72 -9.14 5.33
CA SER A 105 -8.71 -9.85 4.07
C SER A 105 -9.38 -9.03 2.97
N ARG A 106 -8.90 -9.23 1.76
CA ARG A 106 -9.53 -8.69 0.56
C ARG A 106 -10.85 -9.41 0.29
N LEU A 107 -11.86 -8.66 -0.16
CA LEU A 107 -13.08 -9.22 -0.70
C LEU A 107 -12.79 -9.94 -2.02
N ASN A 108 -13.04 -11.24 -2.05
CA ASN A 108 -12.99 -12.05 -3.26
C ASN A 108 -14.43 -12.46 -3.62
N MET A 109 -14.84 -12.09 -4.84
CA MET A 109 -16.17 -12.41 -5.36
C MET A 109 -16.06 -13.48 -6.45
N ALA A 110 -16.93 -14.47 -6.40
CA ALA A 110 -17.05 -15.49 -7.45
C ALA A 110 -17.46 -14.82 -8.77
N TYR A 111 -16.95 -15.33 -9.87
CA TYR A 111 -17.27 -14.88 -11.22
C TYR A 111 -17.04 -13.38 -11.48
N ALA A 112 -16.30 -12.70 -10.60
CA ALA A 112 -16.00 -11.27 -10.70
C ALA A 112 -14.51 -11.03 -10.87
N LEU A 113 -14.16 -10.16 -11.80
CA LEU A 113 -12.79 -9.75 -12.05
C LEU A 113 -12.52 -8.43 -11.32
N THR A 114 -11.68 -8.47 -10.27
CA THR A 114 -11.33 -7.29 -9.45
C THR A 114 -9.91 -6.76 -9.68
N SER A 115 -9.09 -7.49 -10.45
CA SER A 115 -7.70 -7.09 -10.74
C SER A 115 -7.64 -5.92 -11.72
N LYS A 116 -7.10 -4.76 -11.27
CA LYS A 116 -6.91 -3.57 -12.13
C LYS A 116 -6.18 -3.89 -13.43
N ARG A 117 -5.09 -4.68 -13.36
CA ARG A 117 -4.30 -5.06 -14.55
C ARG A 117 -5.14 -5.86 -15.56
N LYS A 118 -5.94 -6.80 -15.08
CA LYS A 118 -6.79 -7.62 -15.94
C LYS A 118 -7.96 -6.81 -16.54
N LEU A 119 -8.57 -5.92 -15.73
CA LEU A 119 -9.62 -5.01 -16.21
C LEU A 119 -9.07 -4.06 -17.27
N HIS A 120 -7.87 -3.50 -17.06
CA HIS A 120 -7.21 -2.65 -18.04
C HIS A 120 -6.99 -3.38 -19.38
N ALA A 121 -6.52 -4.63 -19.33
CA ALA A 121 -6.34 -5.45 -20.53
C ALA A 121 -7.66 -5.68 -21.30
N LEU A 122 -8.81 -5.84 -20.60
CA LEU A 122 -10.11 -5.95 -21.26
C LEU A 122 -10.50 -4.66 -22.00
N ILE A 123 -10.19 -3.51 -21.41
CA ILE A 123 -10.45 -2.20 -22.03
C ILE A 123 -9.54 -1.96 -23.22
N GLU A 124 -8.25 -2.22 -23.10
CA GLU A 124 -7.27 -2.07 -24.18
C GLU A 124 -7.60 -2.96 -25.38
N ASN A 125 -8.02 -4.19 -25.13
CA ASN A 125 -8.45 -5.13 -26.17
C ASN A 125 -9.89 -4.88 -26.66
N ARG A 126 -10.56 -3.82 -26.20
CA ARG A 126 -11.93 -3.45 -26.57
C ARG A 126 -12.97 -4.56 -26.35
N VAL A 127 -12.74 -5.42 -25.34
CA VAL A 127 -13.73 -6.44 -24.91
C VAL A 127 -14.86 -5.76 -24.14
N VAL A 128 -14.54 -4.66 -23.46
CA VAL A 128 -15.48 -3.78 -22.75
C VAL A 128 -15.23 -2.33 -23.17
N ASP A 129 -16.25 -1.47 -23.03
CA ASP A 129 -16.20 -0.10 -23.54
C ASP A 129 -15.34 0.84 -22.68
N GLY A 130 -15.19 0.56 -21.40
CA GLY A 130 -14.42 1.38 -20.48
C GLY A 130 -14.56 0.91 -19.03
N TRP A 131 -14.02 1.70 -18.09
CA TRP A 131 -14.06 1.40 -16.67
C TRP A 131 -15.46 1.43 -16.07
N ASP A 132 -16.41 2.08 -16.73
CA ASP A 132 -17.82 2.17 -16.34
C ASP A 132 -18.71 1.16 -17.06
N ASP A 133 -18.14 0.23 -17.83
CA ASP A 133 -18.91 -0.81 -18.49
C ASP A 133 -19.74 -1.59 -17.46
N PRO A 134 -21.08 -1.73 -17.67
CA PRO A 134 -21.96 -2.38 -16.70
C PRO A 134 -21.69 -3.87 -16.48
N ARG A 135 -20.86 -4.49 -17.32
CA ARG A 135 -20.38 -5.87 -17.14
C ARG A 135 -19.28 -5.98 -16.08
N LEU A 136 -18.64 -4.86 -15.72
CA LEU A 136 -17.57 -4.82 -14.74
C LEU A 136 -18.10 -4.56 -13.32
N VAL A 137 -17.40 -5.11 -12.33
CA VAL A 137 -17.68 -4.87 -10.88
C VAL A 137 -16.94 -3.66 -10.32
N THR A 138 -16.56 -2.71 -11.17
CA THR A 138 -16.08 -1.41 -10.71
C THR A 138 -17.25 -0.61 -10.11
N ILE A 139 -16.97 0.32 -9.21
CA ILE A 139 -18.02 1.20 -8.66
C ILE A 139 -18.76 1.94 -9.78
N SER A 140 -18.04 2.43 -10.80
CA SER A 140 -18.64 3.09 -11.95
C SER A 140 -19.52 2.16 -12.79
N GLY A 141 -19.07 0.91 -13.01
CA GLY A 141 -19.83 -0.10 -13.73
C GLY A 141 -21.10 -0.51 -12.99
N MET A 142 -21.02 -0.74 -11.68
CA MET A 142 -22.17 -1.05 -10.85
C MET A 142 -23.16 0.11 -10.81
N ARG A 143 -22.69 1.35 -10.68
CA ARG A 143 -23.54 2.56 -10.75
C ARG A 143 -24.29 2.63 -12.09
N ARG A 144 -23.61 2.44 -13.21
CA ARG A 144 -24.21 2.44 -14.55
C ARG A 144 -25.19 1.28 -14.74
N ARG A 145 -24.94 0.15 -14.11
CA ARG A 145 -25.85 -1.01 -14.09
C ARG A 145 -27.10 -0.78 -13.22
N GLY A 146 -27.12 0.25 -12.36
CA GLY A 146 -28.28 0.62 -11.56
C GLY A 146 -28.22 0.18 -10.08
N TYR A 147 -27.07 -0.26 -9.59
CA TYR A 147 -26.91 -0.55 -8.17
C TYR A 147 -26.93 0.75 -7.35
N PRO A 148 -27.84 0.92 -6.38
CA PRO A 148 -27.83 2.06 -5.50
C PRO A 148 -26.67 1.95 -4.48
N PRO A 149 -26.08 3.07 -4.03
CA PRO A 149 -24.98 3.05 -3.05
C PRO A 149 -25.29 2.23 -1.79
N ASN A 150 -26.51 2.33 -1.27
CA ASN A 150 -26.93 1.61 -0.06
C ASN A 150 -26.90 0.09 -0.24
N ALA A 151 -27.15 -0.44 -1.44
CA ALA A 151 -27.05 -1.88 -1.68
C ALA A 151 -25.59 -2.38 -1.58
N ILE A 152 -24.63 -1.56 -2.01
CA ILE A 152 -23.20 -1.87 -1.89
C ILE A 152 -22.76 -1.83 -0.42
N LEU A 153 -23.23 -0.84 0.34
CA LEU A 153 -22.95 -0.73 1.77
C LEU A 153 -23.54 -1.91 2.54
N ASP A 154 -24.82 -2.23 2.35
CA ASP A 154 -25.50 -3.37 2.97
C ASP A 154 -24.78 -4.70 2.65
N PHE A 155 -24.34 -4.88 1.42
CA PHE A 155 -23.56 -6.05 1.03
C PHE A 155 -22.23 -6.14 1.82
N CYS A 156 -21.50 -5.04 1.94
CA CYS A 156 -20.25 -5.00 2.69
C CYS A 156 -20.49 -5.25 4.19
N GLU A 157 -21.55 -4.72 4.77
CA GLU A 157 -21.93 -4.94 6.18
C GLU A 157 -22.27 -6.41 6.44
N ARG A 158 -23.01 -7.06 5.56
CA ARG A 158 -23.36 -8.48 5.67
C ARG A 158 -22.17 -9.40 5.59
N ILE A 159 -21.19 -9.10 4.73
CA ILE A 159 -19.95 -9.87 4.63
C ILE A 159 -19.11 -9.72 5.89
N GLY A 160 -19.07 -8.50 6.45
CA GLY A 160 -18.25 -8.15 7.60
C GLY A 160 -16.75 -8.10 7.29
N ILE A 161 -15.96 -7.83 8.34
CA ILE A 161 -14.50 -7.72 8.29
C ILE A 161 -13.88 -8.97 8.90
N THR A 162 -12.92 -9.57 8.22
CA THR A 162 -12.25 -10.81 8.66
C THR A 162 -10.79 -10.86 8.23
N LYS A 163 -9.96 -11.61 8.95
CA LYS A 163 -8.61 -11.98 8.54
C LYS A 163 -8.55 -13.29 7.73
N LYS A 164 -9.69 -13.93 7.46
CA LYS A 164 -9.74 -15.12 6.60
C LYS A 164 -10.09 -14.73 5.18
N ASN A 165 -9.35 -15.26 4.22
CA ASN A 165 -9.71 -15.11 2.82
C ASN A 165 -11.07 -15.76 2.56
N ASN A 166 -12.03 -14.97 2.12
CA ASN A 166 -13.38 -15.41 1.78
C ASN A 166 -13.56 -15.45 0.28
N TYR A 167 -14.44 -16.32 -0.17
CA TYR A 167 -14.96 -16.33 -1.53
C TYR A 167 -16.48 -16.17 -1.45
N ILE A 168 -17.00 -15.05 -1.92
CA ILE A 168 -18.42 -14.71 -1.81
C ILE A 168 -19.07 -14.98 -3.17
N GLU A 169 -20.11 -15.80 -3.18
CA GLU A 169 -20.98 -15.98 -4.34
C GLU A 169 -22.05 -14.90 -4.33
N MET A 170 -22.32 -14.33 -5.54
CA MET A 170 -23.36 -13.33 -5.73
C MET A 170 -24.67 -13.97 -6.13
#